data_07e8e9f152c9775026361477f8072087
#
_entry.id   07e8e9f152c9775026361477f8072087
#
_cell.length_a   1.000
_cell.length_b   1.000
_cell.length_c   1.000
_cell.angle_alpha   90.00
_cell.angle_beta   90.00
_cell.angle_gamma   90.00
#
_symmetry.space_group_name_H-M   'P 1'
#
loop_
_entity.id
_entity.type
_entity.pdbx_description
1 polymer ?
#
loop_
_entity_poly.entity_id
_entity_poly.type
_entity_poly.pdbx_seq_one_letter_code
_entity_poly.pdbx_strand_id
1 'polypeptide(L)'
;MKSTLKLALGLTSALLASTAVSNVAQAEDLTLCWAAWDPANALVELSKDFTKESGIGMKFEFVPWTDYANRFLNELNSKGRLCDLIIGDSQWIGGSAENGHYVKLNDFFDKEKISMDDFVPATVVGYSEWPKNSPNYWALPAMGDVVGWTYRKDWFSKPELQKEFKEKYGWDLAAPTTFDQLKQIAEFFQKREIDGKTVYGASIYTERGSEGITMGAMDVLYSFGFKYENPDKPYEMEGFVNSEKSVKGLEFYKALYDCCTPPGASNSYMGEGVDAFKSGQVAMHMNFAFTWPGLQKDENVGGDKIGYFANPKGPDGDQFAQLGGQGISVVSYSDKQEAALKYIKWFANKDVQAKWWSLGGFSCLNAVVKDPGFPASQPYAQTFLDSMAIVKDFWAEPSYAPLLQASQKRFHDYVVAGQGSAKDALDGLVKDWTEVFQDDGKM
;
A
#
# COMPACT_ATOMS: atom_id res chain seq x y z
N MET A 1 -75.42 -8.15 71.96
CA MET A 1 -74.77 -9.42 71.71
C MET A 1 -73.57 -9.22 70.82
N LYS A 2 -72.41 -9.29 71.45
CA LYS A 2 -71.15 -8.95 70.80
C LYS A 2 -70.39 -10.25 70.41
N SER A 3 -70.06 -10.40 69.13
CA SER A 3 -69.22 -11.50 68.59
C SER A 3 -67.85 -10.94 68.24
N THR A 4 -66.84 -11.39 68.86
CA THR A 4 -65.44 -11.01 68.63
C THR A 4 -64.81 -12.04 67.67
N LEU A 5 -64.29 -11.51 66.53
CA LEU A 5 -63.54 -12.26 65.53
C LEU A 5 -62.04 -12.11 65.83
N LYS A 6 -61.35 -13.20 66.08
CA LYS A 6 -59.88 -13.27 66.25
C LYS A 6 -59.20 -13.33 64.88
N LEU A 7 -58.33 -12.37 64.63
CA LEU A 7 -57.48 -12.34 63.43
C LEU A 7 -56.16 -13.12 63.74
N ALA A 8 -55.84 -14.13 62.96
CA ALA A 8 -54.58 -14.85 63.03
C ALA A 8 -53.62 -14.23 62.02
N LEU A 9 -52.50 -13.71 62.49
CA LEU A 9 -51.37 -13.24 61.64
C LEU A 9 -50.51 -14.45 61.21
N GLY A 10 -50.55 -14.78 59.95
CA GLY A 10 -49.56 -15.69 59.32
C GLY A 10 -48.37 -14.87 58.75
N LEU A 11 -47.20 -15.05 59.32
CA LEU A 11 -45.94 -14.56 58.74
C LEU A 11 -45.50 -15.49 57.60
N THR A 12 -45.62 -15.02 56.37
CA THR A 12 -44.96 -15.63 55.20
C THR A 12 -43.66 -14.91 54.93
N SER A 13 -42.52 -15.58 55.25
CA SER A 13 -41.18 -15.13 54.89
C SER A 13 -40.96 -15.32 53.38
N ALA A 14 -41.03 -14.23 52.61
CA ALA A 14 -40.63 -14.25 51.17
C ALA A 14 -39.10 -14.15 51.10
N LEU A 15 -38.43 -15.26 50.73
CA LEU A 15 -37.05 -15.25 50.29
C LEU A 15 -36.97 -14.52 48.92
N LEU A 16 -36.48 -13.29 48.94
CA LEU A 16 -36.04 -12.56 47.75
C LEU A 16 -34.71 -13.15 47.27
N ALA A 17 -34.77 -14.09 46.34
CA ALA A 17 -33.60 -14.50 45.56
C ALA A 17 -33.23 -13.35 44.63
N SER A 18 -32.27 -12.52 45.04
CA SER A 18 -31.62 -11.53 44.17
C SER A 18 -30.78 -12.29 43.13
N THR A 19 -31.34 -12.53 41.95
CA THR A 19 -30.57 -12.89 40.77
C THR A 19 -29.70 -11.69 40.41
N ALA A 20 -28.42 -11.72 40.77
CA ALA A 20 -27.42 -10.84 40.24
C ALA A 20 -27.32 -11.13 38.73
N VAL A 21 -28.06 -10.37 37.93
CA VAL A 21 -27.81 -10.29 36.49
C VAL A 21 -26.46 -9.60 36.37
N SER A 22 -25.42 -10.41 36.17
CA SER A 22 -24.14 -9.89 35.71
C SER A 22 -24.40 -9.21 34.37
N ASN A 23 -24.53 -7.88 34.37
CA ASN A 23 -24.36 -7.11 33.19
C ASN A 23 -22.94 -7.37 32.69
N VAL A 24 -22.77 -8.37 31.84
CA VAL A 24 -21.61 -8.41 30.96
C VAL A 24 -21.72 -7.14 30.15
N ALA A 25 -20.95 -6.13 30.52
CA ALA A 25 -20.81 -4.95 29.70
C ALA A 25 -20.42 -5.48 28.31
N GLN A 26 -21.35 -5.36 27.35
CA GLN A 26 -21.11 -5.74 25.98
C GLN A 26 -19.97 -4.83 25.54
N ALA A 27 -18.80 -5.43 25.24
CA ALA A 27 -17.66 -4.67 24.79
C ALA A 27 -18.11 -3.85 23.58
N GLU A 28 -17.95 -2.53 23.65
CA GLU A 28 -18.35 -1.66 22.56
C GLU A 28 -17.56 -2.02 21.30
N ASP A 29 -18.25 -2.09 20.17
CA ASP A 29 -17.63 -2.39 18.87
C ASP A 29 -16.52 -1.40 18.54
N LEU A 30 -15.39 -1.89 18.06
CA LEU A 30 -14.31 -1.07 17.50
C LEU A 30 -14.64 -0.66 16.07
N THR A 31 -14.32 0.57 15.70
CA THR A 31 -14.37 1.04 14.31
C THR A 31 -12.97 1.14 13.75
N LEU A 32 -12.70 0.37 12.68
CA LEU A 32 -11.46 0.42 11.90
C LEU A 32 -11.73 1.14 10.58
N CYS A 33 -10.94 2.19 10.33
CA CYS A 33 -11.00 3.00 9.13
C CYS A 33 -9.90 2.60 8.14
N TRP A 34 -10.27 2.33 6.88
CA TRP A 34 -9.33 1.97 5.83
C TRP A 34 -9.87 2.25 4.43
N ALA A 35 -9.09 1.86 3.40
CA ALA A 35 -9.49 1.96 2.00
C ALA A 35 -10.47 0.85 1.59
N ALA A 36 -11.31 1.13 0.60
CA ALA A 36 -12.23 0.19 -0.01
C ALA A 36 -11.52 -0.60 -1.12
N TRP A 37 -10.94 -1.75 -0.80
CA TRP A 37 -10.19 -2.62 -1.71
C TRP A 37 -10.16 -4.09 -1.24
N ASP A 38 -9.55 -4.99 -2.03
CA ASP A 38 -9.51 -6.41 -1.70
C ASP A 38 -8.86 -6.74 -0.35
N PRO A 39 -7.71 -6.14 0.04
CA PRO A 39 -7.17 -6.38 1.37
C PRO A 39 -8.10 -6.00 2.52
N ALA A 40 -8.91 -4.95 2.37
CA ALA A 40 -9.89 -4.57 3.38
C ALA A 40 -11.00 -5.63 3.52
N ASN A 41 -11.48 -6.18 2.41
CA ASN A 41 -12.44 -7.30 2.44
C ASN A 41 -11.84 -8.54 3.13
N ALA A 42 -10.57 -8.84 2.87
CA ALA A 42 -9.85 -9.91 3.55
C ALA A 42 -9.72 -9.64 5.06
N LEU A 43 -9.49 -8.38 5.48
CA LEU A 43 -9.41 -8.00 6.90
C LEU A 43 -10.76 -8.12 7.60
N VAL A 44 -11.87 -7.80 6.94
CA VAL A 44 -13.23 -8.03 7.47
C VAL A 44 -13.44 -9.50 7.78
N GLU A 45 -13.08 -10.38 6.85
CA GLU A 45 -13.20 -11.83 7.04
C GLU A 45 -12.30 -12.34 8.17
N LEU A 46 -11.05 -11.90 8.20
CA LEU A 46 -10.09 -12.24 9.26
C LEU A 46 -10.60 -11.80 10.65
N SER A 47 -11.15 -10.59 10.77
CA SER A 47 -11.57 -9.98 12.04
C SER A 47 -12.77 -10.67 12.68
N LYS A 48 -13.48 -11.55 11.98
CA LYS A 48 -14.50 -12.41 12.56
C LYS A 48 -13.92 -13.33 13.63
N ASP A 49 -12.66 -13.77 13.45
CA ASP A 49 -11.97 -14.58 14.46
C ASP A 49 -11.68 -13.74 15.72
N PHE A 50 -11.21 -12.50 15.56
CA PHE A 50 -11.03 -11.60 16.70
C PHE A 50 -12.31 -11.42 17.52
N THR A 51 -13.42 -11.15 16.83
CA THR A 51 -14.73 -11.00 17.49
C THR A 51 -15.13 -12.28 18.23
N LYS A 52 -14.90 -13.44 17.62
CA LYS A 52 -15.21 -14.74 18.24
C LYS A 52 -14.34 -15.01 19.48
N GLU A 53 -13.07 -14.65 19.44
CA GLU A 53 -12.10 -14.91 20.52
C GLU A 53 -12.23 -13.90 21.67
N SER A 54 -12.45 -12.62 21.35
CA SER A 54 -12.42 -11.53 22.33
C SER A 54 -13.80 -11.10 22.83
N GLY A 55 -14.87 -11.40 22.10
CA GLY A 55 -16.21 -10.84 22.32
C GLY A 55 -16.36 -9.37 21.92
N ILE A 56 -15.31 -8.75 21.33
CA ILE A 56 -15.35 -7.36 20.86
C ILE A 56 -15.78 -7.36 19.39
N GLY A 57 -16.85 -6.64 19.07
CA GLY A 57 -17.32 -6.47 17.69
C GLY A 57 -16.41 -5.55 16.88
N MET A 58 -16.42 -5.72 15.55
CA MET A 58 -15.67 -4.87 14.63
C MET A 58 -16.61 -4.23 13.63
N LYS A 59 -16.49 -2.91 13.48
CA LYS A 59 -17.08 -2.11 12.40
C LYS A 59 -15.99 -1.60 11.50
N PHE A 60 -16.31 -1.42 10.24
CA PHE A 60 -15.35 -0.98 9.22
C PHE A 60 -15.93 0.21 8.46
N GLU A 61 -15.12 1.26 8.35
CA GLU A 61 -15.40 2.43 7.53
C GLU A 61 -14.40 2.46 6.38
N PHE A 62 -14.88 2.15 5.18
CA PHE A 62 -14.06 2.08 3.98
C PHE A 62 -14.48 3.13 2.97
N VAL A 63 -13.48 3.79 2.39
CA VAL A 63 -13.67 4.75 1.30
C VAL A 63 -12.72 4.42 0.14
N PRO A 64 -13.04 4.80 -1.10
CA PRO A 64 -12.09 4.66 -2.21
C PRO A 64 -10.75 5.30 -1.88
N TRP A 65 -9.65 4.70 -2.37
CA TRP A 65 -8.31 5.21 -2.07
C TRP A 65 -8.12 6.68 -2.46
N THR A 66 -8.67 7.09 -3.58
CA THR A 66 -8.64 8.50 -4.06
C THR A 66 -9.24 9.51 -3.09
N ASP A 67 -10.18 9.07 -2.25
CA ASP A 67 -10.86 9.90 -1.25
C ASP A 67 -10.29 9.69 0.16
N TYR A 68 -9.46 8.66 0.34
CA TYR A 68 -9.03 8.16 1.64
C TYR A 68 -8.26 9.21 2.45
N ALA A 69 -7.24 9.83 1.87
CA ALA A 69 -6.45 10.87 2.53
C ALA A 69 -7.33 12.03 2.96
N ASN A 70 -8.16 12.57 2.05
CA ASN A 70 -9.05 13.67 2.35
C ASN A 70 -10.07 13.32 3.46
N ARG A 71 -10.64 12.13 3.43
CA ARG A 71 -11.65 11.70 4.40
C ARG A 71 -11.06 11.51 5.79
N PHE A 72 -9.98 10.73 5.91
CA PHE A 72 -9.49 10.34 7.22
C PHE A 72 -8.43 11.26 7.81
N LEU A 73 -7.61 11.95 7.01
CA LEU A 73 -6.75 13.01 7.54
C LEU A 73 -7.59 14.20 8.06
N ASN A 74 -8.71 14.54 7.40
CA ASN A 74 -9.64 15.54 7.93
C ASN A 74 -10.33 15.06 9.22
N GLU A 75 -10.70 13.78 9.33
CA GLU A 75 -11.24 13.19 10.55
C GLU A 75 -10.23 13.29 11.70
N LEU A 76 -8.96 12.94 11.45
CA LEU A 76 -7.88 13.06 12.43
C LEU A 76 -7.64 14.54 12.82
N ASN A 77 -7.51 15.43 11.85
CA ASN A 77 -7.24 16.86 12.10
C ASN A 77 -8.37 17.54 12.89
N SER A 78 -9.62 17.13 12.67
CA SER A 78 -10.78 17.62 13.46
C SER A 78 -10.92 16.92 14.81
N LYS A 79 -10.06 15.94 15.13
CA LYS A 79 -10.15 15.04 16.28
C LYS A 79 -11.53 14.38 16.38
N GLY A 80 -12.06 13.97 15.24
CA GLY A 80 -13.30 13.21 15.13
C GLY A 80 -13.19 11.85 15.83
N ARG A 81 -14.31 11.25 16.19
CA ARG A 81 -14.37 10.00 16.96
C ARG A 81 -14.95 8.83 16.15
N LEU A 82 -14.86 8.92 14.83
CA LEU A 82 -15.33 7.84 13.95
C LEU A 82 -14.44 6.61 14.06
N CYS A 83 -13.12 6.81 14.03
CA CYS A 83 -12.14 5.73 14.01
C CYS A 83 -11.55 5.47 15.40
N ASP A 84 -11.54 4.22 15.83
CA ASP A 84 -10.75 3.74 16.99
C ASP A 84 -9.38 3.24 16.53
N LEU A 85 -9.36 2.60 15.36
CA LEU A 85 -8.18 2.13 14.64
C LEU A 85 -8.17 2.72 13.23
N ILE A 86 -6.99 3.05 12.73
CA ILE A 86 -6.79 3.49 11.36
C ILE A 86 -5.61 2.76 10.75
N ILE A 87 -5.76 2.26 9.52
CA ILE A 87 -4.64 1.75 8.76
C ILE A 87 -4.20 2.86 7.81
N GLY A 88 -3.11 3.54 8.18
CA GLY A 88 -2.57 4.71 7.49
C GLY A 88 -1.36 4.40 6.63
N ASP A 89 -1.18 5.19 5.58
CA ASP A 89 -0.05 5.08 4.66
C ASP A 89 1.28 5.48 5.31
N SER A 90 2.40 5.00 4.74
CA SER A 90 3.76 5.28 5.20
C SER A 90 4.08 6.77 5.22
N GLN A 91 3.52 7.53 4.29
CA GLN A 91 3.74 8.97 4.16
C GLN A 91 2.99 9.79 5.22
N TRP A 92 1.96 9.23 5.86
CA TRP A 92 1.14 9.96 6.85
C TRP A 92 1.61 9.81 8.28
N ILE A 93 2.53 8.86 8.54
CA ILE A 93 2.99 8.56 9.90
C ILE A 93 3.60 9.79 10.59
N GLY A 94 4.42 10.57 9.85
CA GLY A 94 5.09 11.76 10.38
C GLY A 94 4.09 12.82 10.86
N GLY A 95 3.21 13.27 9.98
CA GLY A 95 2.20 14.26 10.31
C GLY A 95 1.26 13.80 11.42
N SER A 96 0.85 12.54 11.39
CA SER A 96 -0.07 12.00 12.41
C SER A 96 0.59 11.86 13.78
N ALA A 97 1.86 11.47 13.84
CA ALA A 97 2.61 11.36 15.08
C ALA A 97 2.87 12.74 15.72
N GLU A 98 3.36 13.71 14.94
CA GLU A 98 3.67 15.06 15.42
C GLU A 98 2.43 15.83 15.87
N ASN A 99 1.29 15.65 15.19
CA ASN A 99 0.03 16.27 15.60
C ASN A 99 -0.71 15.50 16.71
N GLY A 100 -0.11 14.42 17.24
CA GLY A 100 -0.66 13.67 18.36
C GLY A 100 -1.94 12.90 18.03
N HIS A 101 -2.12 12.48 16.78
CA HIS A 101 -3.28 11.71 16.36
C HIS A 101 -3.20 10.24 16.73
N TYR A 102 -1.98 9.69 16.85
CA TYR A 102 -1.74 8.30 17.16
C TYR A 102 -1.22 8.11 18.58
N VAL A 103 -1.53 6.96 19.17
CA VAL A 103 -0.93 6.50 20.43
C VAL A 103 0.48 6.00 20.13
N LYS A 104 1.47 6.43 20.94
CA LYS A 104 2.81 5.84 20.89
C LYS A 104 2.76 4.45 21.48
N LEU A 105 3.23 3.44 20.74
CA LEU A 105 3.02 2.02 21.08
C LEU A 105 4.19 1.36 21.81
N ASN A 106 5.30 2.06 22.06
CA ASN A 106 6.49 1.47 22.69
C ASN A 106 6.19 0.71 23.99
N ASP A 107 5.59 1.38 24.98
CA ASP A 107 5.28 0.78 26.28
C ASP A 107 4.34 -0.42 26.15
N PHE A 108 3.42 -0.36 25.19
CA PHE A 108 2.52 -1.46 24.89
C PHE A 108 3.27 -2.64 24.26
N PHE A 109 4.16 -2.40 23.30
CA PHE A 109 4.95 -3.44 22.67
C PHE A 109 5.87 -4.13 23.66
N ASP A 110 6.55 -3.36 24.53
CA ASP A 110 7.40 -3.89 25.61
C ASP A 110 6.61 -4.77 26.56
N LYS A 111 5.44 -4.30 27.02
CA LYS A 111 4.55 -5.03 27.92
C LYS A 111 4.06 -6.35 27.31
N GLU A 112 3.64 -6.31 26.06
CA GLU A 112 3.07 -7.46 25.34
C GLU A 112 4.12 -8.32 24.63
N LYS A 113 5.40 -7.94 24.73
CA LYS A 113 6.55 -8.62 24.10
C LYS A 113 6.42 -8.74 22.58
N ILE A 114 5.93 -7.67 21.93
CA ILE A 114 5.89 -7.53 20.48
C ILE A 114 7.20 -6.87 20.08
N SER A 115 8.06 -7.59 19.36
CA SER A 115 9.32 -7.05 18.86
C SER A 115 9.16 -6.54 17.45
N MET A 116 9.62 -5.32 17.17
CA MET A 116 9.67 -4.80 15.80
C MET A 116 10.71 -5.52 14.95
N ASP A 117 11.70 -6.19 15.55
CA ASP A 117 12.65 -7.07 14.84
C ASP A 117 11.96 -8.31 14.22
N ASP A 118 10.77 -8.66 14.69
CA ASP A 118 9.97 -9.73 14.11
C ASP A 118 9.31 -9.35 12.78
N PHE A 119 9.35 -8.08 12.39
CA PHE A 119 8.77 -7.58 11.15
C PHE A 119 9.83 -7.29 10.08
N VAL A 120 9.41 -7.20 8.83
CA VAL A 120 10.28 -6.83 7.71
C VAL A 120 10.82 -5.41 7.95
N PRO A 121 12.13 -5.17 8.00
CA PRO A 121 12.70 -3.88 8.41
C PRO A 121 12.16 -2.68 7.64
N ALA A 122 11.99 -2.80 6.32
CA ALA A 122 11.46 -1.72 5.49
C ALA A 122 10.03 -1.32 5.91
N THR A 123 9.22 -2.27 6.38
CA THR A 123 7.86 -2.01 6.85
C THR A 123 7.84 -1.36 8.24
N VAL A 124 8.81 -1.69 9.08
CA VAL A 124 8.98 -1.03 10.39
C VAL A 124 9.35 0.45 10.18
N VAL A 125 10.40 0.71 9.40
CA VAL A 125 10.82 2.08 9.07
C VAL A 125 9.73 2.85 8.34
N GLY A 126 9.09 2.21 7.35
CA GLY A 126 8.05 2.85 6.53
C GLY A 126 6.77 3.15 7.29
N TYR A 127 6.25 2.20 8.07
CA TYR A 127 4.88 2.27 8.58
C TYR A 127 4.76 2.55 10.07
N SER A 128 5.83 2.32 10.85
CA SER A 128 5.75 2.36 12.32
C SER A 128 6.56 3.48 12.96
N GLU A 129 7.71 3.83 12.38
CA GLU A 129 8.67 4.73 12.99
C GLU A 129 8.44 6.19 12.64
N TRP A 130 8.51 7.03 13.68
CA TRP A 130 8.67 8.46 13.49
C TRP A 130 9.40 9.11 14.69
N PRO A 131 10.45 9.94 14.48
CA PRO A 131 11.15 10.15 13.19
C PRO A 131 11.70 8.84 12.59
N LYS A 132 11.87 8.80 11.27
CA LYS A 132 12.43 7.61 10.59
C LYS A 132 13.75 7.16 11.20
N ASN A 133 13.97 5.85 11.25
CA ASN A 133 15.15 5.23 11.87
C ASN A 133 15.30 5.54 13.37
N SER A 134 14.19 5.80 14.06
CA SER A 134 14.15 5.96 15.50
C SER A 134 13.32 4.85 16.15
N PRO A 135 13.64 4.43 17.39
CA PRO A 135 12.85 3.41 18.07
C PRO A 135 11.55 3.98 18.67
N ASN A 136 10.85 4.81 17.93
CA ASN A 136 9.56 5.37 18.33
C ASN A 136 8.48 4.85 17.39
N TYR A 137 7.60 3.99 17.91
CA TYR A 137 6.61 3.27 17.12
C TYR A 137 5.21 3.83 17.34
N TRP A 138 4.52 4.16 16.25
CA TRP A 138 3.19 4.77 16.23
C TRP A 138 2.15 3.89 15.54
N ALA A 139 2.61 2.80 14.93
CA ALA A 139 1.77 1.79 14.29
C ALA A 139 2.42 0.41 14.39
N LEU A 140 1.61 -0.64 14.20
CA LEU A 140 2.10 -1.98 13.88
C LEU A 140 2.10 -2.13 12.34
N PRO A 141 3.15 -2.66 11.69
CA PRO A 141 3.10 -2.97 10.26
C PRO A 141 1.92 -3.90 9.96
N ALA A 142 0.99 -3.45 9.13
CA ALA A 142 -0.24 -4.19 8.86
C ALA A 142 -0.26 -4.83 7.47
N MET A 143 0.09 -4.08 6.45
CA MET A 143 0.10 -4.55 5.07
C MET A 143 1.39 -4.15 4.37
N GLY A 144 2.23 -5.11 4.01
CA GLY A 144 3.35 -4.90 3.10
C GLY A 144 2.81 -4.73 1.68
N ASP A 145 3.27 -3.71 0.97
CA ASP A 145 2.90 -3.53 -0.44
C ASP A 145 4.05 -2.90 -1.20
N VAL A 146 4.07 -3.09 -2.50
CA VAL A 146 5.16 -2.65 -3.36
C VAL A 146 4.69 -2.59 -4.80
N VAL A 147 5.19 -1.63 -5.57
CA VAL A 147 4.98 -1.62 -7.01
C VAL A 147 5.74 -2.78 -7.65
N GLY A 148 5.06 -3.47 -8.54
CA GLY A 148 5.61 -4.53 -9.34
C GLY A 148 4.83 -4.68 -10.65
N TRP A 149 5.08 -5.76 -11.36
CA TRP A 149 4.55 -5.93 -12.70
C TRP A 149 3.82 -7.27 -12.83
N THR A 150 2.73 -7.23 -13.61
CA THR A 150 2.07 -8.43 -14.14
C THR A 150 2.24 -8.46 -15.66
N TYR A 151 2.23 -9.65 -16.25
CA TYR A 151 2.31 -9.80 -17.70
C TYR A 151 1.46 -10.97 -18.20
N ARG A 152 1.10 -10.94 -19.46
CA ARG A 152 0.35 -12.00 -20.16
C ARG A 152 1.29 -13.18 -20.48
N LYS A 153 1.49 -14.06 -19.48
CA LYS A 153 2.33 -15.25 -19.60
C LYS A 153 1.87 -16.17 -20.74
N ASP A 154 0.57 -16.26 -20.97
CA ASP A 154 -0.01 -17.01 -22.08
C ASP A 154 0.43 -16.45 -23.45
N TRP A 155 0.50 -15.11 -23.61
CA TRP A 155 1.02 -14.51 -24.84
C TRP A 155 2.53 -14.71 -24.98
N PHE A 156 3.27 -14.52 -23.91
CA PHE A 156 4.72 -14.72 -23.89
C PHE A 156 5.10 -16.17 -24.22
N SER A 157 4.21 -17.13 -23.97
CA SER A 157 4.44 -18.54 -24.25
C SER A 157 4.02 -19.00 -25.66
N LYS A 158 3.44 -18.10 -26.49
CA LYS A 158 3.03 -18.43 -27.84
C LYS A 158 4.28 -18.66 -28.74
N PRO A 159 4.44 -19.85 -29.40
CA PRO A 159 5.66 -20.16 -30.16
C PRO A 159 5.97 -19.15 -31.28
N GLU A 160 4.94 -18.64 -31.94
CA GLU A 160 5.08 -17.65 -33.01
C GLU A 160 5.62 -16.32 -32.47
N LEU A 161 5.16 -15.86 -31.30
CA LEU A 161 5.62 -14.61 -30.68
C LEU A 161 7.05 -14.78 -30.12
N GLN A 162 7.37 -15.95 -29.53
CA GLN A 162 8.71 -16.30 -29.09
C GLN A 162 9.72 -16.20 -30.25
N LYS A 163 9.39 -16.83 -31.37
CA LYS A 163 10.27 -16.85 -32.55
C LYS A 163 10.49 -15.42 -33.09
N GLU A 164 9.42 -14.69 -33.31
CA GLU A 164 9.47 -13.34 -33.87
C GLU A 164 10.23 -12.37 -32.95
N PHE A 165 9.99 -12.45 -31.64
CA PHE A 165 10.69 -11.62 -30.67
C PHE A 165 12.18 -11.92 -30.64
N LYS A 166 12.56 -13.21 -30.62
CA LYS A 166 13.96 -13.64 -30.63
C LYS A 166 14.70 -13.24 -31.91
N GLU A 167 14.03 -13.33 -33.07
CA GLU A 167 14.58 -12.86 -34.35
C GLU A 167 14.81 -11.34 -34.33
N LYS A 168 13.94 -10.57 -33.67
CA LYS A 168 14.03 -9.11 -33.62
C LYS A 168 15.04 -8.60 -32.59
N TYR A 169 15.06 -9.19 -31.38
CA TYR A 169 15.82 -8.65 -30.25
C TYR A 169 16.98 -9.52 -29.79
N GLY A 170 17.11 -10.77 -30.28
CA GLY A 170 18.23 -11.65 -30.00
C GLY A 170 18.16 -12.41 -28.67
N TRP A 171 17.05 -12.29 -27.94
CA TRP A 171 16.82 -13.02 -26.67
C TRP A 171 15.38 -13.55 -26.60
N ASP A 172 15.12 -14.49 -25.67
CA ASP A 172 13.81 -15.14 -25.55
C ASP A 172 12.80 -14.20 -24.90
N LEU A 173 11.55 -14.17 -25.40
CA LEU A 173 10.45 -13.40 -24.80
C LEU A 173 10.11 -13.97 -23.40
N ALA A 174 10.56 -13.31 -22.37
CA ALA A 174 10.40 -13.69 -20.97
C ALA A 174 10.16 -12.44 -20.10
N ALA A 175 9.88 -12.63 -18.80
CA ALA A 175 9.83 -11.53 -17.86
C ALA A 175 11.13 -10.71 -17.91
N PRO A 176 11.08 -9.38 -18.07
CA PRO A 176 12.27 -8.55 -18.23
C PRO A 176 13.05 -8.44 -16.91
N THR A 177 14.36 -8.39 -16.99
CA THR A 177 15.25 -8.15 -15.86
C THR A 177 15.86 -6.74 -15.85
N THR A 178 15.75 -6.01 -16.98
CA THR A 178 16.20 -4.63 -17.13
C THR A 178 15.10 -3.78 -17.74
N PHE A 179 15.12 -2.48 -17.51
CA PHE A 179 14.18 -1.55 -18.13
C PHE A 179 14.31 -1.50 -19.66
N ASP A 180 15.52 -1.72 -20.21
CA ASP A 180 15.69 -1.84 -21.66
C ASP A 180 14.94 -3.05 -22.22
N GLN A 181 15.01 -4.20 -21.56
CA GLN A 181 14.22 -5.39 -21.92
C GLN A 181 12.71 -5.13 -21.80
N LEU A 182 12.27 -4.46 -20.73
CA LEU A 182 10.87 -4.08 -20.55
C LEU A 182 10.38 -3.22 -21.70
N LYS A 183 11.16 -2.22 -22.11
CA LYS A 183 10.84 -1.35 -23.24
C LYS A 183 10.76 -2.14 -24.55
N GLN A 184 11.73 -3.03 -24.83
CA GLN A 184 11.71 -3.88 -26.02
C GLN A 184 10.46 -4.76 -26.09
N ILE A 185 10.03 -5.33 -24.95
CA ILE A 185 8.77 -6.09 -24.87
C ILE A 185 7.57 -5.17 -25.13
N ALA A 186 7.54 -4.01 -24.50
CA ALA A 186 6.44 -3.08 -24.67
C ALA A 186 6.31 -2.62 -26.14
N GLU A 187 7.42 -2.28 -26.80
CA GLU A 187 7.46 -1.95 -28.22
C GLU A 187 7.04 -3.13 -29.11
N PHE A 188 7.39 -4.36 -28.74
CA PHE A 188 7.02 -5.57 -29.47
C PHE A 188 5.53 -5.81 -29.49
N PHE A 189 4.83 -5.56 -28.38
CA PHE A 189 3.38 -5.74 -28.28
C PHE A 189 2.58 -4.52 -28.75
N GLN A 190 3.22 -3.39 -29.01
CA GLN A 190 2.54 -2.14 -29.35
C GLN A 190 1.76 -2.21 -30.66
N LYS A 191 0.42 -2.03 -30.57
CA LYS A 191 -0.53 -2.11 -31.69
C LYS A 191 -0.48 -3.45 -32.44
N ARG A 192 -0.19 -4.52 -31.71
CA ARG A 192 -0.18 -5.88 -32.27
C ARG A 192 -1.59 -6.47 -32.24
N GLU A 193 -1.93 -7.24 -33.26
CA GLU A 193 -3.15 -8.04 -33.26
C GLU A 193 -2.88 -9.40 -32.59
N ILE A 194 -3.61 -9.69 -31.48
CA ILE A 194 -3.57 -10.97 -30.78
C ILE A 194 -5.00 -11.42 -30.52
N ASP A 195 -5.33 -12.64 -30.95
CA ASP A 195 -6.65 -13.24 -30.76
C ASP A 195 -7.80 -12.32 -31.23
N GLY A 196 -7.58 -11.57 -32.33
CA GLY A 196 -8.55 -10.65 -32.94
C GLY A 196 -8.75 -9.32 -32.22
N LYS A 197 -7.83 -8.97 -31.33
CA LYS A 197 -7.84 -7.69 -30.62
C LYS A 197 -6.51 -6.95 -30.82
N THR A 198 -6.59 -5.62 -30.99
CA THR A 198 -5.40 -4.77 -30.95
C THR A 198 -4.94 -4.64 -29.51
N VAL A 199 -3.68 -5.00 -29.24
CA VAL A 199 -3.07 -4.93 -27.90
C VAL A 199 -1.93 -3.91 -27.88
N TYR A 200 -1.58 -3.47 -26.68
CA TYR A 200 -0.57 -2.46 -26.41
C TYR A 200 0.51 -3.00 -25.47
N GLY A 201 1.65 -2.32 -25.41
CA GLY A 201 2.82 -2.79 -24.68
C GLY A 201 2.63 -2.84 -23.19
N ALA A 202 2.19 -1.73 -22.60
CA ALA A 202 2.10 -1.63 -21.16
C ALA A 202 1.02 -0.66 -20.68
N SER A 203 0.49 -0.91 -19.47
CA SER A 203 -0.23 0.08 -18.67
C SER A 203 0.68 0.53 -17.53
N ILE A 204 0.81 1.85 -17.38
CA ILE A 204 1.58 2.52 -16.34
C ILE A 204 0.74 3.64 -15.71
N TYR A 205 1.16 4.15 -14.58
CA TYR A 205 0.49 5.25 -13.90
C TYR A 205 0.70 6.60 -14.59
N THR A 206 -0.38 7.34 -14.81
CA THR A 206 -0.34 8.67 -15.47
C THR A 206 -1.27 9.67 -14.77
N GLU A 207 -2.08 9.22 -13.84
CA GLU A 207 -3.07 10.03 -13.11
C GLU A 207 -2.37 11.11 -12.29
N ARG A 208 -2.94 12.32 -12.29
CA ARG A 208 -2.38 13.51 -11.66
C ARG A 208 -2.98 13.84 -10.28
N GLY A 209 -4.23 13.45 -10.05
CA GLY A 209 -5.03 14.00 -8.93
C GLY A 209 -4.75 13.37 -7.57
N SER A 210 -4.32 12.08 -7.56
CA SER A 210 -4.05 11.36 -6.32
C SER A 210 -2.53 11.22 -6.12
N GLU A 211 -1.93 10.11 -6.49
CA GLU A 211 -0.47 9.90 -6.38
C GLU A 211 0.10 9.15 -7.59
N GLY A 212 -0.78 8.76 -8.51
CA GLY A 212 -0.49 7.79 -9.55
C GLY A 212 0.79 8.07 -10.32
N ILE A 213 0.87 9.20 -11.04
CA ILE A 213 2.05 9.48 -11.86
C ILE A 213 3.34 9.62 -11.03
N THR A 214 3.24 10.15 -9.80
CA THR A 214 4.41 10.27 -8.92
C THR A 214 4.92 8.89 -8.55
N MET A 215 4.07 7.99 -8.09
CA MET A 215 4.48 6.64 -7.67
C MET A 215 5.05 5.86 -8.84
N GLY A 216 4.40 5.90 -10.01
CA GLY A 216 4.90 5.22 -11.21
C GLY A 216 6.22 5.77 -11.74
N ALA A 217 6.38 7.08 -11.79
CA ALA A 217 7.62 7.70 -12.24
C ALA A 217 8.76 7.44 -11.25
N MET A 218 8.50 7.58 -9.93
CA MET A 218 9.51 7.33 -8.89
C MET A 218 9.97 5.87 -8.88
N ASP A 219 9.09 4.91 -9.17
CA ASP A 219 9.45 3.51 -9.32
C ASP A 219 10.56 3.28 -10.36
N VAL A 220 10.52 4.01 -11.47
CA VAL A 220 11.56 4.01 -12.49
C VAL A 220 12.78 4.84 -12.07
N LEU A 221 12.55 6.07 -11.59
CA LEU A 221 13.64 7.00 -11.24
C LEU A 221 14.59 6.40 -10.20
N TYR A 222 14.07 5.70 -9.18
CA TYR A 222 14.92 5.05 -8.19
C TYR A 222 15.92 4.07 -8.81
N SER A 223 15.46 3.25 -9.75
CA SER A 223 16.33 2.29 -10.44
C SER A 223 17.29 2.96 -11.43
N PHE A 224 17.00 4.19 -11.86
CA PHE A 224 17.92 5.02 -12.63
C PHE A 224 18.91 5.81 -11.78
N GLY A 225 18.85 5.70 -10.45
CA GLY A 225 19.80 6.32 -9.53
C GLY A 225 19.36 7.67 -8.96
N PHE A 226 18.07 7.98 -9.01
CA PHE A 226 17.48 9.15 -8.35
C PHE A 226 17.79 9.15 -6.86
N LYS A 227 18.10 10.35 -6.34
CA LYS A 227 18.24 10.63 -4.92
C LYS A 227 17.43 11.87 -4.58
N TYR A 228 16.80 11.87 -3.41
CA TYR A 228 16.04 13.01 -2.92
C TYR A 228 16.95 14.21 -2.60
N GLU A 229 18.12 13.94 -2.03
CA GLU A 229 19.01 14.94 -1.45
C GLU A 229 20.44 14.45 -1.37
N ASN A 230 21.31 15.35 -1.01
CA ASN A 230 22.69 15.03 -0.63
C ASN A 230 22.68 14.16 0.65
N PRO A 231 23.26 12.94 0.64
CA PRO A 231 23.29 12.08 1.81
C PRO A 231 24.03 12.68 3.02
N ASP A 232 24.94 13.64 2.78
CA ASP A 232 25.72 14.30 3.83
C ASP A 232 25.09 15.63 4.29
N LYS A 233 24.03 16.10 3.62
CA LYS A 233 23.43 17.41 3.91
C LYS A 233 21.93 17.37 3.61
N PRO A 234 21.10 17.13 4.66
CA PRO A 234 19.65 17.06 4.51
C PRO A 234 19.06 18.28 3.78
N TYR A 235 18.05 18.03 2.97
CA TYR A 235 17.33 18.99 2.14
C TYR A 235 18.15 19.69 1.03
N GLU A 236 19.43 19.36 0.82
CA GLU A 236 20.17 19.81 -0.36
C GLU A 236 19.81 18.95 -1.57
N MET A 237 18.83 19.39 -2.33
CA MET A 237 18.21 18.64 -3.43
C MET A 237 18.84 18.90 -4.80
N GLU A 238 19.44 20.10 -5.00
CA GLU A 238 20.06 20.48 -6.28
C GLU A 238 21.22 19.53 -6.64
N GLY A 239 21.23 19.04 -7.88
CA GLY A 239 22.21 18.06 -8.37
C GLY A 239 21.92 16.61 -7.98
N PHE A 240 20.90 16.37 -7.14
CA PHE A 240 20.45 15.05 -6.73
C PHE A 240 19.09 14.71 -7.35
N VAL A 241 18.06 15.48 -7.03
CA VAL A 241 16.72 15.34 -7.64
C VAL A 241 16.78 15.55 -9.15
N ASN A 242 17.50 16.56 -9.59
CA ASN A 242 17.63 16.95 -11.00
C ASN A 242 18.95 16.48 -11.65
N SER A 243 19.53 15.40 -11.14
CA SER A 243 20.76 14.79 -11.70
C SER A 243 20.53 14.28 -13.12
N GLU A 244 21.61 14.10 -13.89
CA GLU A 244 21.53 13.48 -15.22
C GLU A 244 20.88 12.09 -15.21
N LYS A 245 21.08 11.33 -14.14
CA LYS A 245 20.45 10.01 -13.93
C LYS A 245 18.94 10.13 -13.76
N SER A 246 18.49 11.09 -12.96
CA SER A 246 17.07 11.39 -12.77
C SER A 246 16.41 11.85 -14.07
N VAL A 247 17.10 12.71 -14.85
CA VAL A 247 16.63 13.16 -16.16
C VAL A 247 16.40 11.97 -17.09
N LYS A 248 17.38 11.05 -17.21
CA LYS A 248 17.25 9.84 -18.02
C LYS A 248 16.11 8.93 -17.56
N GLY A 249 15.90 8.81 -16.25
CA GLY A 249 14.79 8.02 -15.69
C GLY A 249 13.43 8.60 -16.07
N LEU A 250 13.27 9.91 -15.97
CA LEU A 250 12.02 10.58 -16.34
C LEU A 250 11.79 10.59 -17.86
N GLU A 251 12.84 10.73 -18.67
CA GLU A 251 12.79 10.56 -20.12
C GLU A 251 12.37 9.13 -20.50
N PHE A 252 12.89 8.11 -19.80
CA PHE A 252 12.49 6.73 -20.02
C PHE A 252 11.00 6.52 -19.72
N TYR A 253 10.49 7.05 -18.59
CA TYR A 253 9.09 6.94 -18.24
C TYR A 253 8.18 7.58 -19.29
N LYS A 254 8.56 8.78 -19.77
CA LYS A 254 7.85 9.44 -20.89
C LYS A 254 7.92 8.62 -22.18
N ALA A 255 9.08 8.07 -22.50
CA ALA A 255 9.23 7.24 -23.71
C ALA A 255 8.33 5.99 -23.64
N LEU A 256 8.19 5.37 -22.47
CA LEU A 256 7.28 4.24 -22.27
C LEU A 256 5.81 4.67 -22.41
N TYR A 257 5.45 5.84 -21.90
CA TYR A 257 4.12 6.42 -22.10
C TYR A 257 3.82 6.67 -23.56
N ASP A 258 4.69 7.40 -24.25
CA ASP A 258 4.49 7.82 -25.64
C ASP A 258 4.43 6.65 -26.63
N CYS A 259 5.30 5.64 -26.44
CA CYS A 259 5.36 4.52 -27.36
C CYS A 259 4.27 3.48 -27.13
N CYS A 260 3.95 3.16 -25.87
CA CYS A 260 3.59 1.80 -25.55
C CYS A 260 2.33 1.66 -24.70
N THR A 261 1.69 2.78 -24.32
CA THR A 261 0.41 2.76 -23.61
C THR A 261 -0.78 2.72 -24.58
N PRO A 262 -1.94 2.22 -24.12
CA PRO A 262 -3.16 2.26 -24.93
C PRO A 262 -3.71 3.68 -25.08
N PRO A 263 -4.54 3.95 -26.12
CA PRO A 263 -5.28 5.20 -26.21
C PRO A 263 -6.13 5.44 -24.96
N GLY A 264 -6.15 6.68 -24.47
CA GLY A 264 -6.90 7.07 -23.27
C GLY A 264 -6.16 6.88 -21.96
N ALA A 265 -4.89 6.43 -21.97
CA ALA A 265 -4.08 6.23 -20.78
C ALA A 265 -3.57 7.53 -20.13
N SER A 266 -4.10 8.71 -20.48
CA SER A 266 -3.63 10.00 -19.94
C SER A 266 -4.02 10.25 -18.47
N ASN A 267 -4.91 9.45 -17.91
CA ASN A 267 -5.35 9.53 -16.52
C ASN A 267 -5.54 8.12 -15.96
N SER A 268 -4.53 7.25 -16.13
CA SER A 268 -4.54 5.88 -15.64
C SER A 268 -3.98 5.81 -14.24
N TYR A 269 -4.77 5.21 -13.34
CA TYR A 269 -4.38 4.88 -11.97
C TYR A 269 -4.60 3.39 -11.71
N MET A 270 -4.85 3.01 -10.46
CA MET A 270 -4.96 1.60 -10.06
C MET A 270 -6.07 0.86 -10.82
N GLY A 271 -7.28 1.42 -10.87
CA GLY A 271 -8.45 0.80 -11.47
C GLY A 271 -8.35 0.68 -12.99
N GLU A 272 -8.04 1.78 -13.67
CA GLU A 272 -7.94 1.83 -15.13
C GLU A 272 -6.86 0.87 -15.65
N GLY A 273 -5.73 0.77 -14.93
CA GLY A 273 -4.67 -0.16 -15.27
C GLY A 273 -5.09 -1.62 -15.12
N VAL A 274 -5.77 -1.96 -14.02
CA VAL A 274 -6.35 -3.29 -13.80
C VAL A 274 -7.36 -3.64 -14.90
N ASP A 275 -8.24 -2.71 -15.26
CA ASP A 275 -9.26 -2.93 -16.29
C ASP A 275 -8.63 -3.12 -17.68
N ALA A 276 -7.60 -2.34 -18.03
CA ALA A 276 -6.84 -2.51 -19.26
C ALA A 276 -6.16 -3.89 -19.34
N PHE A 277 -5.63 -4.40 -18.23
CA PHE A 277 -5.04 -5.73 -18.18
C PHE A 277 -6.11 -6.84 -18.27
N LYS A 278 -7.18 -6.76 -17.46
CA LYS A 278 -8.28 -7.74 -17.46
C LYS A 278 -9.01 -7.84 -18.79
N SER A 279 -9.16 -6.72 -19.48
CA SER A 279 -9.78 -6.72 -20.82
C SER A 279 -8.87 -7.30 -21.91
N GLY A 280 -7.60 -7.60 -21.60
CA GLY A 280 -6.59 -8.07 -22.54
C GLY A 280 -6.11 -6.96 -23.48
N GLN A 281 -6.13 -5.71 -23.03
CA GLN A 281 -5.68 -4.56 -23.84
C GLN A 281 -4.17 -4.38 -23.78
N VAL A 282 -3.49 -4.84 -22.72
CA VAL A 282 -2.04 -4.64 -22.54
C VAL A 282 -1.31 -5.95 -22.25
N ALA A 283 -0.06 -6.03 -22.71
CA ALA A 283 0.81 -7.18 -22.47
C ALA A 283 1.42 -7.20 -21.06
N MET A 284 1.72 -6.01 -20.53
CA MET A 284 2.29 -5.82 -19.20
C MET A 284 1.53 -4.73 -18.44
N HIS A 285 1.55 -4.81 -17.11
CA HIS A 285 0.83 -3.86 -16.26
C HIS A 285 1.64 -3.58 -14.99
N MET A 286 1.98 -2.31 -14.76
CA MET A 286 2.57 -1.81 -13.53
C MET A 286 1.47 -1.53 -12.50
N ASN A 287 1.56 -2.13 -11.32
CA ASN A 287 0.66 -1.81 -10.21
C ASN A 287 1.24 -2.27 -8.88
N PHE A 288 0.65 -1.78 -7.79
CA PHE A 288 0.91 -2.31 -6.46
C PHE A 288 0.46 -3.76 -6.32
N ALA A 289 1.19 -4.53 -5.52
CA ALA A 289 0.99 -5.96 -5.34
C ALA A 289 -0.39 -6.32 -4.76
N PHE A 290 -1.05 -5.40 -4.05
CA PHE A 290 -2.40 -5.64 -3.51
C PHE A 290 -3.41 -6.03 -4.60
N THR A 291 -3.17 -5.70 -5.87
CA THR A 291 -4.04 -6.06 -7.00
C THR A 291 -3.84 -7.51 -7.48
N TRP A 292 -2.69 -8.14 -7.15
CA TRP A 292 -2.31 -9.45 -7.67
C TRP A 292 -3.26 -10.59 -7.25
N PRO A 293 -3.78 -10.67 -6.01
CA PRO A 293 -4.76 -11.70 -5.65
C PRO A 293 -6.03 -11.65 -6.49
N GLY A 294 -6.53 -10.44 -6.78
CA GLY A 294 -7.70 -10.25 -7.63
C GLY A 294 -7.43 -10.60 -9.10
N LEU A 295 -6.27 -10.21 -9.62
CA LEU A 295 -5.84 -10.58 -10.98
C LEU A 295 -5.60 -12.08 -11.13
N GLN A 296 -5.02 -12.75 -10.11
CA GLN A 296 -4.80 -14.20 -10.13
C GLN A 296 -6.11 -15.00 -10.21
N LYS A 297 -7.18 -14.48 -9.65
CA LYS A 297 -8.51 -15.13 -9.64
C LYS A 297 -9.38 -14.73 -10.83
N ASP A 298 -8.95 -13.80 -11.66
CA ASP A 298 -9.73 -13.31 -12.80
C ASP A 298 -9.87 -14.37 -13.89
N GLU A 299 -11.06 -14.56 -14.42
CA GLU A 299 -11.37 -15.60 -15.40
C GLU A 299 -10.69 -15.37 -16.76
N ASN A 300 -10.44 -14.12 -17.13
CA ASN A 300 -9.86 -13.76 -18.43
C ASN A 300 -8.35 -13.85 -18.44
N VAL A 301 -7.69 -13.37 -17.39
CA VAL A 301 -6.23 -13.19 -17.36
C VAL A 301 -5.52 -13.96 -16.23
N GLY A 302 -6.25 -14.49 -15.27
CA GLY A 302 -5.71 -15.18 -14.08
C GLY A 302 -5.29 -16.64 -14.36
N GLY A 303 -5.01 -17.36 -13.28
CA GLY A 303 -4.51 -18.73 -13.33
C GLY A 303 -3.15 -18.82 -13.98
N ASP A 304 -3.00 -19.72 -14.94
CA ASP A 304 -1.74 -19.93 -15.68
C ASP A 304 -1.45 -18.88 -16.76
N LYS A 305 -2.42 -17.99 -17.04
CA LYS A 305 -2.29 -16.95 -18.08
C LYS A 305 -1.46 -15.74 -17.61
N ILE A 306 -1.39 -15.51 -16.31
CA ILE A 306 -0.69 -14.37 -15.70
C ILE A 306 0.68 -14.79 -15.17
N GLY A 307 1.64 -13.88 -15.27
CA GLY A 307 2.93 -13.96 -14.61
C GLY A 307 3.26 -12.66 -13.89
N TYR A 308 4.23 -12.72 -13.02
CA TYR A 308 4.63 -11.60 -12.15
C TYR A 308 6.14 -11.41 -12.24
N PHE A 309 6.61 -10.16 -12.12
CA PHE A 309 8.04 -9.87 -11.98
C PHE A 309 8.24 -8.59 -11.15
N ALA A 310 9.36 -8.57 -10.41
CA ALA A 310 9.79 -7.41 -9.65
C ALA A 310 10.24 -6.29 -10.59
N ASN A 311 10.29 -5.05 -10.10
CA ASN A 311 10.73 -3.93 -10.90
C ASN A 311 12.12 -4.19 -11.52
N PRO A 312 12.32 -3.92 -12.82
CA PRO A 312 13.58 -4.22 -13.50
C PRO A 312 14.76 -3.35 -13.01
N LYS A 313 15.97 -3.79 -13.33
CA LYS A 313 17.19 -3.01 -13.10
C LYS A 313 17.31 -1.84 -14.07
N GLY A 314 17.76 -0.72 -13.53
CA GLY A 314 18.17 0.43 -14.32
C GLY A 314 19.51 0.23 -15.04
N PRO A 315 19.97 1.25 -15.80
CA PRO A 315 21.17 1.16 -16.65
C PRO A 315 22.46 0.84 -15.89
N ASP A 316 22.57 1.31 -14.66
CA ASP A 316 23.77 1.12 -13.81
C ASP A 316 23.68 -0.13 -12.92
N GLY A 317 22.61 -0.91 -13.06
CA GLY A 317 22.36 -2.13 -12.31
C GLY A 317 21.60 -1.93 -11.00
N ASP A 318 21.29 -0.69 -10.60
CA ASP A 318 20.44 -0.37 -9.47
C ASP A 318 19.04 -0.93 -9.72
N GLN A 319 18.41 -1.47 -8.68
CA GLN A 319 17.08 -2.06 -8.75
C GLN A 319 16.30 -1.64 -7.51
N PHE A 320 15.25 -0.87 -7.72
CA PHE A 320 14.37 -0.42 -6.64
C PHE A 320 12.91 -0.48 -7.09
N ALA A 321 12.01 -0.54 -6.11
CA ALA A 321 10.57 -0.48 -6.32
C ALA A 321 9.95 0.48 -5.29
N GLN A 322 8.89 1.19 -5.67
CA GLN A 322 8.15 2.06 -4.78
C GLN A 322 7.50 1.24 -3.68
N LEU A 323 7.83 1.56 -2.42
CA LEU A 323 7.13 1.02 -1.26
C LEU A 323 5.70 1.56 -1.25
N GLY A 324 4.75 0.69 -1.07
CA GLY A 324 3.40 0.98 -0.65
C GLY A 324 3.17 0.38 0.73
N GLY A 325 1.92 0.21 1.09
CA GLY A 325 1.55 -0.47 2.33
C GLY A 325 1.41 0.46 3.52
N GLN A 326 1.00 -0.13 4.62
CA GLN A 326 0.39 0.63 5.69
C GLN A 326 0.61 0.01 7.04
N GLY A 327 0.56 0.88 8.07
CA GLY A 327 0.55 0.51 9.47
C GLY A 327 -0.81 0.72 10.13
N ILE A 328 -1.14 -0.14 11.10
CA ILE A 328 -2.33 0.02 11.92
C ILE A 328 -2.00 0.79 13.19
N SER A 329 -2.68 1.91 13.40
CA SER A 329 -2.50 2.81 14.53
C SER A 329 -3.74 2.87 15.41
N VAL A 330 -3.55 3.13 16.70
CA VAL A 330 -4.62 3.47 17.64
C VAL A 330 -4.81 4.98 17.63
N VAL A 331 -6.05 5.43 17.45
CA VAL A 331 -6.39 6.86 17.50
C VAL A 331 -6.31 7.36 18.94
N SER A 332 -5.51 8.41 19.19
CA SER A 332 -5.15 8.86 20.56
C SER A 332 -6.33 9.42 21.37
N TYR A 333 -7.38 9.88 20.70
CA TYR A 333 -8.59 10.41 21.33
C TYR A 333 -9.80 9.46 21.23
N SER A 334 -9.59 8.19 20.88
CA SER A 334 -10.59 7.14 21.02
C SER A 334 -10.82 6.81 22.50
N ASP A 335 -12.06 6.63 22.89
CA ASP A 335 -12.45 6.20 24.23
C ASP A 335 -12.27 4.67 24.41
N LYS A 336 -11.90 3.92 23.31
CA LYS A 336 -11.78 2.46 23.26
C LYS A 336 -10.34 1.98 23.06
N GLN A 337 -9.34 2.77 23.47
CA GLN A 337 -7.92 2.46 23.24
C GLN A 337 -7.52 1.07 23.77
N GLU A 338 -8.05 0.65 24.93
CA GLU A 338 -7.73 -0.68 25.49
C GLU A 338 -8.20 -1.82 24.58
N ALA A 339 -9.40 -1.71 24.01
CA ALA A 339 -9.93 -2.68 23.06
C ALA A 339 -9.14 -2.64 21.72
N ALA A 340 -8.78 -1.45 21.25
CA ALA A 340 -7.97 -1.26 20.06
C ALA A 340 -6.57 -1.89 20.20
N LEU A 341 -5.93 -1.74 21.36
CA LEU A 341 -4.65 -2.39 21.67
C LEU A 341 -4.77 -3.93 21.72
N LYS A 342 -5.91 -4.46 22.19
CA LYS A 342 -6.16 -5.92 22.12
C LYS A 342 -6.23 -6.41 20.66
N TYR A 343 -6.82 -5.61 19.76
CA TYR A 343 -6.84 -5.93 18.34
C TYR A 343 -5.43 -5.93 17.73
N ILE A 344 -4.60 -4.93 18.04
CA ILE A 344 -3.21 -4.87 17.59
C ILE A 344 -2.41 -6.10 18.07
N LYS A 345 -2.54 -6.48 19.35
CA LYS A 345 -1.89 -7.67 19.89
C LYS A 345 -2.33 -8.95 19.16
N TRP A 346 -3.62 -9.11 18.93
CA TRP A 346 -4.16 -10.25 18.20
C TRP A 346 -3.65 -10.27 16.75
N PHE A 347 -3.66 -9.13 16.07
CA PHE A 347 -3.21 -9.02 14.69
C PHE A 347 -1.70 -9.29 14.53
N ALA A 348 -0.88 -9.02 15.56
CA ALA A 348 0.55 -9.34 15.59
C ALA A 348 0.86 -10.86 15.69
N ASN A 349 -0.13 -11.70 15.94
CA ASN A 349 0.08 -13.14 16.09
C ASN A 349 0.42 -13.82 14.77
N LYS A 350 1.39 -14.77 14.81
CA LYS A 350 1.85 -15.49 13.60
C LYS A 350 0.72 -16.19 12.85
N ASP A 351 -0.16 -16.89 13.54
CA ASP A 351 -1.23 -17.67 12.91
C ASP A 351 -2.27 -16.72 12.25
N VAL A 352 -2.54 -15.59 12.90
CA VAL A 352 -3.40 -14.53 12.35
C VAL A 352 -2.77 -13.93 11.09
N GLN A 353 -1.48 -13.63 11.12
CA GLN A 353 -0.75 -13.09 9.97
C GLN A 353 -0.63 -14.10 8.81
N ALA A 354 -0.48 -15.39 9.10
CA ALA A 354 -0.49 -16.45 8.09
C ALA A 354 -1.89 -16.58 7.45
N LYS A 355 -2.96 -16.50 8.26
CA LYS A 355 -4.34 -16.47 7.73
C LYS A 355 -4.59 -15.18 6.93
N TRP A 356 -4.08 -14.03 7.39
CA TRP A 356 -4.13 -12.75 6.68
C TRP A 356 -3.60 -12.89 5.25
N TRP A 357 -2.40 -13.45 5.08
CA TRP A 357 -1.81 -13.76 3.78
C TRP A 357 -2.69 -14.68 2.93
N SER A 358 -3.23 -15.75 3.51
CA SER A 358 -4.06 -16.71 2.78
C SER A 358 -5.37 -16.12 2.25
N LEU A 359 -5.88 -15.08 2.90
CA LEU A 359 -7.10 -14.36 2.50
C LEU A 359 -6.85 -13.29 1.42
N GLY A 360 -5.59 -12.97 1.14
CA GLY A 360 -5.20 -11.94 0.16
C GLY A 360 -4.70 -10.65 0.79
N GLY A 361 -4.40 -10.66 2.10
CA GLY A 361 -3.60 -9.64 2.76
C GLY A 361 -2.10 -9.84 2.52
N PHE A 362 -1.29 -8.88 2.91
CA PHE A 362 0.16 -8.91 2.69
C PHE A 362 0.89 -8.76 4.02
N SER A 363 1.26 -9.90 4.63
CA SER A 363 1.92 -9.93 5.93
C SER A 363 3.29 -9.25 5.90
N CYS A 364 3.56 -8.47 6.96
CA CYS A 364 4.87 -7.88 7.23
C CYS A 364 5.70 -8.71 8.22
N LEU A 365 5.17 -9.82 8.76
CA LEU A 365 5.80 -10.60 9.82
C LEU A 365 6.83 -11.57 9.24
N ASN A 366 8.09 -11.47 9.70
CA ASN A 366 9.20 -12.34 9.29
C ASN A 366 8.89 -13.83 9.45
N ALA A 367 8.21 -14.22 10.53
CA ALA A 367 7.83 -15.62 10.79
C ALA A 367 6.86 -16.19 9.74
N VAL A 368 6.19 -15.33 8.95
CA VAL A 368 5.33 -15.72 7.82
C VAL A 368 6.11 -15.65 6.51
N VAL A 369 6.68 -14.48 6.20
CA VAL A 369 7.30 -14.25 4.89
C VAL A 369 8.64 -14.97 4.70
N LYS A 370 9.31 -15.38 5.78
CA LYS A 370 10.53 -16.20 5.76
C LYS A 370 10.27 -17.70 5.96
N ASP A 371 9.01 -18.11 6.04
CA ASP A 371 8.67 -19.55 6.06
C ASP A 371 9.14 -20.19 4.75
N PRO A 372 9.83 -21.35 4.79
CA PRO A 372 10.32 -22.00 3.58
C PRO A 372 9.24 -22.35 2.55
N GLY A 373 8.00 -22.53 2.99
CA GLY A 373 6.84 -22.78 2.12
C GLY A 373 6.24 -21.52 1.52
N PHE A 374 6.59 -20.32 2.01
CA PHE A 374 5.99 -19.06 1.57
C PHE A 374 6.12 -18.81 0.05
N PRO A 375 7.29 -18.99 -0.60
CA PRO A 375 7.42 -18.74 -2.04
C PRO A 375 6.47 -19.55 -2.92
N ALA A 376 6.05 -20.73 -2.45
CA ALA A 376 5.14 -21.63 -3.16
C ALA A 376 3.67 -21.45 -2.73
N SER A 377 3.39 -20.60 -1.73
CA SER A 377 2.05 -20.44 -1.15
C SER A 377 1.05 -19.73 -2.06
N GLN A 378 1.55 -18.86 -2.93
CA GLN A 378 0.79 -18.14 -3.96
C GLN A 378 1.65 -17.97 -5.21
N PRO A 379 1.09 -17.91 -6.43
CA PRO A 379 1.86 -17.72 -7.66
C PRO A 379 2.72 -16.47 -7.71
N TYR A 380 2.36 -15.45 -6.95
CA TYR A 380 3.07 -14.15 -6.84
C TYR A 380 3.97 -14.04 -5.59
N ALA A 381 4.00 -15.04 -4.71
CA ALA A 381 4.67 -14.92 -3.41
C ALA A 381 6.19 -14.67 -3.54
N GLN A 382 6.87 -15.38 -4.44
CA GLN A 382 8.30 -15.15 -4.67
C GLN A 382 8.55 -13.74 -5.22
N THR A 383 7.75 -13.30 -6.20
CA THR A 383 7.87 -11.94 -6.76
C THR A 383 7.62 -10.87 -5.71
N PHE A 384 6.66 -11.10 -4.80
CA PHE A 384 6.43 -10.19 -3.67
C PHE A 384 7.67 -10.07 -2.78
N LEU A 385 8.31 -11.21 -2.41
CA LEU A 385 9.55 -11.19 -1.63
C LEU A 385 10.69 -10.45 -2.36
N ASP A 386 10.88 -10.74 -3.63
CA ASP A 386 11.92 -10.11 -4.44
C ASP A 386 11.70 -8.59 -4.54
N SER A 387 10.44 -8.17 -4.67
CA SER A 387 10.07 -6.75 -4.73
C SER A 387 10.24 -6.05 -3.37
N MET A 388 9.83 -6.69 -2.28
CA MET A 388 9.99 -6.12 -0.93
C MET A 388 11.47 -5.99 -0.51
N ALA A 389 12.37 -6.77 -1.12
CA ALA A 389 13.81 -6.68 -0.85
C ALA A 389 14.49 -5.43 -1.46
N ILE A 390 13.82 -4.76 -2.39
CA ILE A 390 14.37 -3.62 -3.16
C ILE A 390 13.58 -2.33 -2.98
N VAL A 391 12.77 -2.22 -1.93
CA VAL A 391 11.88 -1.06 -1.75
C VAL A 391 12.60 0.23 -1.42
N LYS A 392 12.07 1.33 -1.95
CA LYS A 392 12.28 2.71 -1.53
C LYS A 392 10.96 3.41 -1.37
N ASP A 393 10.90 4.37 -0.46
CA ASP A 393 9.68 5.12 -0.17
C ASP A 393 9.78 6.57 -0.66
N PHE A 394 8.63 7.20 -0.84
CA PHE A 394 8.51 8.63 -1.05
C PHE A 394 8.77 9.38 0.27
N TRP A 395 8.86 10.73 0.23
CA TRP A 395 9.00 11.54 1.45
C TRP A 395 7.90 11.22 2.47
N ALA A 396 8.30 10.84 3.68
CA ALA A 396 7.36 10.65 4.80
C ALA A 396 7.31 11.86 5.74
N GLU A 397 7.58 13.03 5.21
CA GLU A 397 7.59 14.29 5.93
C GLU A 397 6.17 14.75 6.32
N PRO A 398 6.00 15.53 7.40
CA PRO A 398 4.70 16.12 7.75
C PRO A 398 4.07 16.91 6.60
N SER A 399 4.89 17.53 5.75
CA SER A 399 4.47 18.26 4.54
C SER A 399 4.30 17.37 3.31
N TYR A 400 4.03 16.07 3.49
CA TYR A 400 3.84 15.13 2.39
C TYR A 400 2.92 15.63 1.27
N ALA A 401 1.78 16.20 1.63
CA ALA A 401 0.77 16.61 0.64
C ALA A 401 1.28 17.66 -0.37
N PRO A 402 1.88 18.78 0.02
CA PRO A 402 2.45 19.73 -0.95
C PRO A 402 3.66 19.16 -1.71
N LEU A 403 4.50 18.31 -1.11
CA LEU A 403 5.60 17.63 -1.80
C LEU A 403 5.06 16.72 -2.91
N LEU A 404 4.03 15.93 -2.62
CA LEU A 404 3.36 15.07 -3.60
C LEU A 404 2.72 15.90 -4.72
N GLN A 405 1.98 16.94 -4.38
CA GLN A 405 1.31 17.80 -5.36
C GLN A 405 2.29 18.44 -6.36
N ALA A 406 3.46 18.87 -5.89
CA ALA A 406 4.51 19.40 -6.74
C ALA A 406 5.02 18.35 -7.74
N SER A 407 5.33 17.14 -7.28
CA SER A 407 5.79 16.06 -8.16
C SER A 407 4.72 15.61 -9.16
N GLN A 408 3.49 15.44 -8.74
CA GLN A 408 2.36 15.13 -9.63
C GLN A 408 2.23 16.14 -10.76
N LYS A 409 2.29 17.43 -10.42
CA LYS A 409 2.23 18.51 -11.40
C LYS A 409 3.38 18.44 -12.39
N ARG A 410 4.63 18.37 -11.90
CA ARG A 410 5.83 18.41 -12.73
C ARG A 410 5.95 17.19 -13.64
N PHE A 411 5.69 16.01 -13.10
CA PHE A 411 5.76 14.78 -13.89
C PHE A 411 4.64 14.69 -14.92
N HIS A 412 3.40 15.03 -14.54
CA HIS A 412 2.28 14.99 -15.48
C HIS A 412 2.44 16.02 -16.60
N ASP A 413 2.83 17.26 -16.29
CA ASP A 413 3.04 18.31 -17.28
C ASP A 413 4.09 17.88 -18.34
N TYR A 414 5.16 17.20 -17.92
CA TYR A 414 6.17 16.69 -18.84
C TYR A 414 5.75 15.39 -19.55
N VAL A 415 5.38 14.37 -18.80
CA VAL A 415 5.14 13.01 -19.33
C VAL A 415 3.89 12.98 -20.20
N VAL A 416 2.77 13.48 -19.69
CA VAL A 416 1.45 13.36 -20.30
C VAL A 416 1.11 14.54 -21.19
N ALA A 417 1.31 15.76 -20.68
CA ALA A 417 0.98 16.97 -21.45
C ALA A 417 2.10 17.40 -22.41
N GLY A 418 3.28 16.78 -22.38
CA GLY A 418 4.39 17.04 -23.30
C GLY A 418 5.02 18.42 -23.16
N GLN A 419 4.96 19.04 -21.99
CA GLN A 419 5.47 20.39 -21.74
C GLN A 419 6.92 20.38 -21.28
N GLY A 420 7.77 21.17 -21.91
CA GLY A 420 9.16 21.35 -21.53
C GLY A 420 10.03 20.10 -21.73
N SER A 421 11.08 19.99 -20.94
CA SER A 421 11.99 18.84 -20.91
C SER A 421 11.95 18.13 -19.55
N ALA A 422 12.51 16.92 -19.46
CA ALA A 422 12.68 16.22 -18.19
C ALA A 422 13.52 17.05 -17.19
N LYS A 423 14.55 17.75 -17.72
CA LYS A 423 15.38 18.65 -16.92
C LYS A 423 14.57 19.80 -16.34
N ASP A 424 13.74 20.48 -17.17
CA ASP A 424 12.88 21.57 -16.69
C ASP A 424 11.88 21.09 -15.61
N ALA A 425 11.31 19.90 -15.78
CA ALA A 425 10.40 19.32 -14.80
C ALA A 425 11.08 19.06 -13.46
N LEU A 426 12.30 18.49 -13.48
CA LEU A 426 13.06 18.18 -12.27
C LEU A 426 13.67 19.43 -11.62
N ASP A 427 14.14 20.43 -12.40
CA ASP A 427 14.58 21.72 -11.85
C ASP A 427 13.41 22.45 -11.18
N GLY A 428 12.25 22.43 -11.82
CA GLY A 428 11.04 22.96 -11.23
C GLY A 428 10.63 22.23 -9.94
N LEU A 429 10.84 20.90 -9.89
CA LEU A 429 10.55 20.12 -8.69
C LEU A 429 11.48 20.47 -7.53
N VAL A 430 12.79 20.64 -7.79
CA VAL A 430 13.75 21.13 -6.78
C VAL A 430 13.29 22.45 -6.19
N LYS A 431 12.87 23.39 -7.06
CA LYS A 431 12.38 24.68 -6.61
C LYS A 431 11.12 24.55 -5.73
N ASP A 432 10.13 23.82 -6.20
CA ASP A 432 8.85 23.66 -5.50
C ASP A 432 9.06 22.98 -4.12
N TRP A 433 9.88 21.93 -4.05
CA TRP A 433 10.19 21.24 -2.79
C TRP A 433 11.04 22.11 -1.84
N THR A 434 11.96 22.92 -2.38
CA THR A 434 12.73 23.89 -1.59
C THR A 434 11.79 24.89 -0.90
N GLU A 435 10.82 25.43 -1.62
CA GLU A 435 9.81 26.35 -1.07
C GLU A 435 9.03 25.67 0.08
N VAL A 436 8.58 24.41 -0.09
CA VAL A 436 7.90 23.65 0.96
C VAL A 436 8.77 23.52 2.21
N PHE A 437 10.04 23.13 2.09
CA PHE A 437 10.91 22.96 3.25
C PHE A 437 11.34 24.27 3.90
N GLN A 438 11.40 25.37 3.15
CA GLN A 438 11.60 26.72 3.70
C GLN A 438 10.37 27.16 4.53
N ASP A 439 9.16 26.92 4.02
CA ASP A 439 7.92 27.23 4.74
C ASP A 439 7.80 26.41 6.04
N ASP A 440 8.32 25.20 6.05
CA ASP A 440 8.42 24.32 7.24
C ASP A 440 9.56 24.70 8.21
N GLY A 441 10.40 25.68 7.86
CA GLY A 441 11.55 26.09 8.67
C GLY A 441 12.67 25.04 8.75
N LYS A 442 12.79 24.16 7.73
CA LYS A 442 13.81 23.11 7.64
C LYS A 442 15.03 23.53 6.84
N MET A 443 14.94 24.65 6.14
CA MET A 443 16.02 25.24 5.31
C MET A 443 16.22 26.72 5.64
#